data_2590f11118beb2690b6cf26da0ad995a
#
_entry.id   2590f11118beb2690b6cf26da0ad995a
#
_cell.length_a   1.000
_cell.length_b   1.000
_cell.length_c   1.000
_cell.angle_alpha   90.00
_cell.angle_beta   90.00
_cell.angle_gamma   90.00
#
_symmetry.space_group_name_H-M   'P 1'
#
loop_
_entity.id
_entity.type
_entity.pdbx_description
1 polymer ?
#
loop_
_entity_poly.entity_id
_entity_poly.type
_entity_poly.pdbx_seq_one_letter_code
_entity_poly.pdbx_strand_id
1 'polypeptide(L)'
;MTNNFNILNDVPYGTHERQKVDIFIPEQLKSDSGIILFIHGGGWRSGDKTIHTVDAEHFCNLGYVCATMNYRYVSDDVNVFDELDDITSALKTIKAECLKYGISAEKMILSGGSAGGQLCLFYAYTRKEEAPVTPVVACVYCPAADCAHPDFLVGIKREFEEWKYDLLSKCCGFRVTKETLLNDDCQKALKNISPDNYISADCVPTVIFHGKSDELIPIEHIYNFIGLLNEYKVTNELLVFENSDHSLKNDPDKKAQSREIINAYAERYF
;
A
#
# COMPACT_ATOMS: atom_id res chain seq x y z
N MET A 1 23.36 -12.27 -14.80
CA MET A 1 23.54 -12.61 -13.38
C MET A 1 22.51 -13.67 -13.08
N THR A 2 22.89 -14.81 -12.50
CA THR A 2 21.93 -15.81 -12.05
C THR A 2 21.21 -15.22 -10.85
N ASN A 3 19.87 -15.20 -10.88
CA ASN A 3 19.07 -14.79 -9.74
C ASN A 3 19.33 -15.76 -8.58
N ASN A 4 19.62 -15.23 -7.40
CA ASN A 4 19.85 -16.04 -6.19
C ASN A 4 18.54 -16.26 -5.41
N PHE A 5 17.42 -16.49 -6.13
CA PHE A 5 16.09 -16.70 -5.56
C PHE A 5 15.18 -17.49 -6.50
N ASN A 6 14.19 -18.13 -5.92
CA ASN A 6 13.11 -18.80 -6.63
C ASN A 6 11.87 -17.89 -6.68
N ILE A 7 11.09 -17.98 -7.75
CA ILE A 7 9.81 -17.27 -7.87
C ILE A 7 8.70 -18.29 -8.02
N LEU A 8 7.68 -18.17 -7.17
CA LEU A 8 6.39 -18.84 -7.31
C LEU A 8 5.45 -17.84 -7.98
N ASN A 9 5.20 -18.01 -9.28
CA ASN A 9 4.38 -17.09 -10.05
C ASN A 9 2.90 -17.46 -10.00
N ASP A 10 2.02 -16.45 -10.00
CA ASP A 10 0.57 -16.58 -10.14
C ASP A 10 -0.07 -17.57 -9.15
N VAL A 11 0.46 -17.64 -7.92
CA VAL A 11 -0.11 -18.48 -6.86
C VAL A 11 -1.50 -17.95 -6.52
N PRO A 12 -2.58 -18.75 -6.71
CA PRO A 12 -3.93 -18.30 -6.42
C PRO A 12 -4.16 -18.23 -4.90
N TYR A 13 -4.80 -17.14 -4.44
CA TYR A 13 -5.22 -16.99 -3.05
C TYR A 13 -6.75 -16.86 -2.90
N GLY A 14 -7.48 -17.02 -4.00
CA GLY A 14 -8.93 -17.01 -4.07
C GLY A 14 -9.44 -17.53 -5.42
N THR A 15 -10.72 -17.35 -5.69
CA THR A 15 -11.40 -17.90 -6.88
C THR A 15 -11.48 -16.91 -8.05
N HIS A 16 -11.29 -15.62 -7.79
CA HIS A 16 -11.31 -14.60 -8.83
C HIS A 16 -9.99 -14.61 -9.61
N GLU A 17 -10.05 -14.36 -10.92
CA GLU A 17 -8.88 -14.40 -11.81
C GLU A 17 -7.72 -13.48 -11.37
N ARG A 18 -8.04 -12.36 -10.73
CA ARG A 18 -7.07 -11.42 -10.19
C ARG A 18 -6.49 -11.82 -8.83
N GLN A 19 -7.10 -12.73 -8.09
CA GLN A 19 -6.62 -13.15 -6.77
C GLN A 19 -5.37 -14.04 -6.90
N LYS A 20 -4.26 -13.42 -7.29
CA LYS A 20 -2.95 -14.05 -7.53
C LYS A 20 -1.82 -13.26 -6.89
N VAL A 21 -0.83 -13.98 -6.40
CA VAL A 21 0.39 -13.44 -5.80
C VAL A 21 1.61 -14.10 -6.42
N ASP A 22 2.68 -13.31 -6.63
CA ASP A 22 4.02 -13.84 -6.90
C ASP A 22 4.83 -13.79 -5.61
N ILE A 23 5.54 -14.88 -5.29
CA ILE A 23 6.33 -15.00 -4.07
C ILE A 23 7.78 -15.26 -4.46
N PHE A 24 8.67 -14.41 -3.98
CA PHE A 24 10.11 -14.44 -4.22
C PHE A 24 10.80 -14.99 -2.97
N ILE A 25 11.42 -16.17 -3.09
CA ILE A 25 12.07 -16.89 -2.01
C ILE A 25 13.58 -16.83 -2.22
N PRO A 26 14.36 -16.12 -1.38
CA PRO A 26 15.80 -16.05 -1.53
C PRO A 26 16.48 -17.40 -1.21
N GLU A 27 17.57 -17.70 -1.88
CA GLU A 27 18.39 -18.90 -1.57
C GLU A 27 19.07 -18.79 -0.20
N GLN A 28 19.40 -17.56 0.21
CA GLN A 28 19.98 -17.27 1.53
C GLN A 28 19.10 -16.26 2.25
N LEU A 29 18.46 -16.71 3.31
CA LEU A 29 17.59 -15.87 4.14
C LEU A 29 18.41 -14.95 5.03
N LYS A 30 18.04 -13.68 5.08
CA LYS A 30 18.49 -12.70 6.07
C LYS A 30 17.64 -12.75 7.35
N SER A 31 16.35 -13.07 7.20
CA SER A 31 15.39 -13.28 8.27
C SER A 31 14.37 -14.34 7.84
N ASP A 32 14.06 -15.27 8.71
CA ASP A 32 13.04 -16.30 8.50
C ASP A 32 11.65 -15.86 8.95
N SER A 33 11.54 -14.73 9.63
CA SER A 33 10.28 -14.22 10.20
C SER A 33 9.67 -13.07 9.42
N GLY A 34 10.42 -12.38 8.54
CA GLY A 34 10.01 -11.17 7.87
C GLY A 34 9.72 -11.34 6.38
N ILE A 35 8.64 -10.72 5.90
CA ILE A 35 8.32 -10.61 4.47
C ILE A 35 8.09 -9.15 4.09
N ILE A 36 8.34 -8.81 2.82
CA ILE A 36 7.96 -7.51 2.25
C ILE A 36 6.85 -7.76 1.23
N LEU A 37 5.64 -7.27 1.51
CA LEU A 37 4.49 -7.37 0.60
C LEU A 37 4.31 -6.07 -0.17
N PHE A 38 4.33 -6.14 -1.49
CA PHE A 38 4.11 -5.03 -2.39
C PHE A 38 2.69 -5.06 -2.97
N ILE A 39 1.99 -3.91 -2.87
CA ILE A 39 0.61 -3.72 -3.34
C ILE A 39 0.60 -2.60 -4.38
N HIS A 40 0.17 -2.92 -5.60
CA HIS A 40 0.20 -1.96 -6.70
C HIS A 40 -0.83 -0.84 -6.56
N GLY A 41 -0.53 0.32 -7.15
CA GLY A 41 -1.48 1.41 -7.35
C GLY A 41 -2.38 1.19 -8.56
N GLY A 42 -3.04 2.27 -8.98
CA GLY A 42 -3.93 2.25 -10.15
C GLY A 42 -5.36 2.64 -9.83
N GLY A 43 -5.56 3.47 -8.78
CA GLY A 43 -6.88 3.97 -8.39
C GLY A 43 -7.87 2.85 -8.06
N TRP A 44 -7.43 1.80 -7.40
CA TRP A 44 -8.23 0.62 -6.99
C TRP A 44 -8.92 -0.15 -8.12
N ARG A 45 -8.76 0.27 -9.38
CA ARG A 45 -9.46 -0.29 -10.57
C ARG A 45 -8.56 -0.60 -11.75
N SER A 46 -7.26 -0.47 -11.58
CA SER A 46 -6.25 -0.79 -12.60
C SER A 46 -4.92 -1.17 -11.97
N GLY A 47 -3.94 -1.53 -12.77
CA GLY A 47 -2.61 -1.92 -12.31
C GLY A 47 -2.40 -3.42 -12.27
N ASP A 48 -1.18 -3.83 -11.97
CA ASP A 48 -0.81 -5.24 -11.89
C ASP A 48 0.38 -5.43 -10.95
N LYS A 49 0.45 -6.58 -10.29
CA LYS A 49 1.51 -6.97 -9.36
C LYS A 49 2.93 -6.87 -9.97
N THR A 50 3.04 -7.00 -11.28
CA THR A 50 4.32 -6.91 -11.99
C THR A 50 4.98 -5.54 -11.92
N ILE A 51 4.24 -4.47 -11.58
CA ILE A 51 4.80 -3.13 -11.36
C ILE A 51 5.90 -3.14 -10.28
N HIS A 52 5.79 -4.04 -9.30
CA HIS A 52 6.73 -4.15 -8.18
C HIS A 52 7.75 -5.29 -8.32
N THR A 53 7.80 -5.98 -9.47
CA THR A 53 8.75 -7.10 -9.67
C THR A 53 10.20 -6.67 -9.41
N VAL A 54 10.63 -5.53 -9.95
CA VAL A 54 12.00 -5.04 -9.79
C VAL A 54 12.33 -4.70 -8.33
N ASP A 55 11.38 -4.17 -7.56
CA ASP A 55 11.57 -3.90 -6.14
C ASP A 55 11.60 -5.21 -5.34
N ALA A 56 10.70 -6.16 -5.65
CA ALA A 56 10.69 -7.48 -5.01
C ALA A 56 11.98 -8.26 -5.28
N GLU A 57 12.49 -8.28 -6.51
CA GLU A 57 13.78 -8.88 -6.88
C GLU A 57 14.95 -8.21 -6.15
N HIS A 58 14.93 -6.88 -6.04
CA HIS A 58 15.96 -6.14 -5.31
C HIS A 58 16.06 -6.59 -3.86
N PHE A 59 14.95 -6.60 -3.12
CA PHE A 59 14.93 -6.99 -1.71
C PHE A 59 15.13 -8.50 -1.52
N CYS A 60 14.67 -9.32 -2.46
CA CYS A 60 14.91 -10.76 -2.44
C CYS A 60 16.41 -11.09 -2.60
N ASN A 61 17.14 -10.37 -3.46
CA ASN A 61 18.59 -10.47 -3.56
C ASN A 61 19.33 -10.01 -2.28
N LEU A 62 18.70 -9.20 -1.43
CA LEU A 62 19.21 -8.86 -0.10
C LEU A 62 18.88 -9.91 0.97
N GLY A 63 18.16 -10.99 0.60
CA GLY A 63 17.84 -12.11 1.48
C GLY A 63 16.48 -12.01 2.19
N TYR A 64 15.59 -11.12 1.77
CA TYR A 64 14.23 -11.05 2.30
C TYR A 64 13.23 -11.82 1.43
N VAL A 65 12.28 -12.50 2.04
CA VAL A 65 11.12 -12.99 1.29
C VAL A 65 10.31 -11.78 0.84
N CYS A 66 9.95 -11.76 -0.44
CA CYS A 66 9.12 -10.71 -1.01
C CYS A 66 7.88 -11.31 -1.67
N ALA A 67 6.81 -10.54 -1.73
CA ALA A 67 5.63 -10.90 -2.50
C ALA A 67 5.05 -9.68 -3.22
N THR A 68 4.48 -9.89 -4.40
CA THR A 68 3.70 -8.90 -5.13
C THR A 68 2.31 -9.46 -5.40
N MET A 69 1.25 -8.70 -5.16
CA MET A 69 -0.11 -9.22 -5.29
C MET A 69 -0.98 -8.39 -6.20
N ASN A 70 -1.89 -9.07 -6.92
CA ASN A 70 -3.06 -8.47 -7.50
C ASN A 70 -4.24 -8.60 -6.51
N TYR A 71 -5.13 -7.63 -6.50
CA TYR A 71 -6.37 -7.64 -5.74
C TYR A 71 -7.56 -7.42 -6.69
N ARG A 72 -8.78 -7.75 -6.28
CA ARG A 72 -9.99 -7.46 -7.06
C ARG A 72 -10.15 -5.95 -7.19
N TYR A 73 -10.54 -5.49 -8.35
CA TYR A 73 -10.80 -4.06 -8.54
C TYR A 73 -12.14 -3.66 -7.96
N VAL A 74 -12.23 -2.42 -7.46
CA VAL A 74 -13.51 -1.87 -7.03
C VAL A 74 -14.52 -1.87 -8.17
N SER A 75 -15.75 -2.25 -7.86
CA SER A 75 -16.86 -2.38 -8.78
C SER A 75 -18.17 -2.13 -8.02
N ASP A 76 -19.31 -2.43 -8.60
CA ASP A 76 -20.59 -2.34 -7.89
C ASP A 76 -20.71 -3.41 -6.77
N ASP A 77 -19.91 -4.50 -6.86
CA ASP A 77 -19.92 -5.63 -5.91
C ASP A 77 -18.63 -5.73 -5.06
N VAL A 78 -17.63 -4.91 -5.32
CA VAL A 78 -16.32 -4.94 -4.64
C VAL A 78 -15.94 -3.52 -4.23
N ASN A 79 -15.67 -3.32 -2.97
CA ASN A 79 -15.19 -2.05 -2.41
C ASN A 79 -13.81 -2.21 -1.74
N VAL A 80 -13.27 -1.14 -1.15
CA VAL A 80 -11.95 -1.16 -0.51
C VAL A 80 -11.86 -2.14 0.66
N PHE A 81 -12.96 -2.43 1.38
CA PHE A 81 -12.93 -3.42 2.45
C PHE A 81 -12.76 -4.85 1.90
N ASP A 82 -13.34 -5.15 0.73
CA ASP A 82 -13.11 -6.42 0.03
C ASP A 82 -11.66 -6.55 -0.43
N GLU A 83 -11.01 -5.44 -0.82
CA GLU A 83 -9.58 -5.45 -1.16
C GLU A 83 -8.71 -5.72 0.08
N LEU A 84 -9.10 -5.24 1.29
CA LEU A 84 -8.42 -5.63 2.53
C LEU A 84 -8.59 -7.13 2.84
N ASP A 85 -9.73 -7.71 2.54
CA ASP A 85 -9.97 -9.16 2.70
C ASP A 85 -9.13 -9.96 1.68
N ASP A 86 -8.89 -9.41 0.49
CA ASP A 86 -7.96 -9.97 -0.49
C ASP A 86 -6.53 -9.98 0.06
N ILE A 87 -6.06 -8.90 0.71
CA ILE A 87 -4.76 -8.87 1.37
C ILE A 87 -4.67 -9.95 2.44
N THR A 88 -5.69 -10.09 3.29
CA THR A 88 -5.73 -11.13 4.33
C THR A 88 -5.63 -12.54 3.72
N SER A 89 -6.33 -12.79 2.62
CA SER A 89 -6.34 -14.07 1.93
C SER A 89 -4.98 -14.36 1.26
N ALA A 90 -4.39 -13.35 0.63
CA ALA A 90 -3.04 -13.45 0.05
C ALA A 90 -1.99 -13.77 1.13
N LEU A 91 -2.05 -13.11 2.29
CA LEU A 91 -1.14 -13.37 3.41
C LEU A 91 -1.23 -14.79 3.96
N LYS A 92 -2.44 -15.36 4.05
CA LYS A 92 -2.62 -16.77 4.43
C LYS A 92 -1.91 -17.70 3.44
N THR A 93 -2.05 -17.43 2.14
CA THR A 93 -1.41 -18.20 1.09
C THR A 93 0.12 -18.03 1.11
N ILE A 94 0.62 -16.78 1.22
CA ILE A 94 2.05 -16.49 1.30
C ILE A 94 2.67 -17.24 2.49
N LYS A 95 2.06 -17.14 3.68
CA LYS A 95 2.54 -17.84 4.88
C LYS A 95 2.57 -19.36 4.68
N ALA A 96 1.53 -19.93 4.09
CA ALA A 96 1.47 -21.37 3.80
C ALA A 96 2.55 -21.82 2.79
N GLU A 97 2.83 -21.02 1.77
CA GLU A 97 3.91 -21.30 0.83
C GLU A 97 5.29 -21.16 1.50
N CYS A 98 5.53 -20.11 2.30
CA CYS A 98 6.77 -19.90 3.04
C CYS A 98 7.09 -21.08 3.96
N LEU A 99 6.10 -21.65 4.64
CA LEU A 99 6.27 -22.79 5.52
C LEU A 99 6.84 -24.04 4.80
N LYS A 100 6.56 -24.21 3.50
CA LYS A 100 7.12 -25.32 2.69
C LYS A 100 8.65 -25.19 2.51
N TYR A 101 9.19 -23.99 2.70
CA TYR A 101 10.62 -23.67 2.66
C TYR A 101 11.23 -23.52 4.05
N GLY A 102 10.49 -23.83 5.12
CA GLY A 102 10.93 -23.69 6.51
C GLY A 102 10.97 -22.25 7.01
N ILE A 103 10.23 -21.34 6.36
CA ILE A 103 10.16 -19.90 6.67
C ILE A 103 8.90 -19.63 7.48
N SER A 104 9.02 -19.00 8.65
CA SER A 104 7.91 -18.78 9.58
C SER A 104 6.96 -17.65 9.12
N ALA A 105 7.48 -16.62 8.45
CA ALA A 105 6.71 -15.48 7.93
C ALA A 105 5.73 -14.88 8.95
N GLU A 106 6.25 -14.41 10.10
CA GLU A 106 5.42 -13.90 11.21
C GLU A 106 5.20 -12.39 11.12
N LYS A 107 6.12 -11.66 10.48
CA LYS A 107 6.12 -10.20 10.41
C LYS A 107 6.12 -9.72 8.96
N MET A 108 5.56 -8.54 8.71
CA MET A 108 5.64 -7.96 7.37
C MET A 108 5.88 -6.45 7.37
N ILE A 109 6.60 -6.00 6.35
CA ILE A 109 6.55 -4.64 5.84
C ILE A 109 5.54 -4.61 4.71
N LEU A 110 4.59 -3.68 4.79
CA LEU A 110 3.69 -3.37 3.68
C LEU A 110 4.27 -2.22 2.86
N SER A 111 4.36 -2.38 1.54
CA SER A 111 4.82 -1.34 0.63
C SER A 111 3.89 -1.23 -0.57
N GLY A 112 3.58 -0.01 -0.97
CA GLY A 112 2.69 0.21 -2.12
C GLY A 112 2.62 1.67 -2.50
N GLY A 113 2.10 1.94 -3.70
CA GLY A 113 1.97 3.31 -4.20
C GLY A 113 0.52 3.71 -4.47
N SER A 114 0.19 5.01 -4.27
CA SER A 114 -1.14 5.56 -4.60
C SER A 114 -2.26 4.78 -3.88
N ALA A 115 -3.22 4.20 -4.61
CA ALA A 115 -4.24 3.31 -4.06
C ALA A 115 -3.64 2.14 -3.27
N GLY A 116 -2.56 1.50 -3.77
CA GLY A 116 -1.86 0.45 -3.02
C GLY A 116 -1.20 0.96 -1.74
N GLY A 117 -0.73 2.21 -1.72
CA GLY A 117 -0.23 2.87 -0.52
C GLY A 117 -1.34 3.11 0.52
N GLN A 118 -2.53 3.51 0.06
CA GLN A 118 -3.71 3.61 0.93
C GLN A 118 -4.09 2.24 1.50
N LEU A 119 -4.14 1.19 0.68
CA LEU A 119 -4.44 -0.18 1.14
C LEU A 119 -3.43 -0.66 2.17
N CYS A 120 -2.13 -0.38 1.98
CA CYS A 120 -1.07 -0.70 2.95
C CYS A 120 -1.31 -0.03 4.31
N LEU A 121 -1.55 1.28 4.33
CA LEU A 121 -1.81 2.04 5.55
C LEU A 121 -3.12 1.58 6.21
N PHE A 122 -4.17 1.45 5.41
CA PHE A 122 -5.48 1.08 5.91
C PHE A 122 -5.47 -0.33 6.54
N TYR A 123 -4.82 -1.29 5.87
CA TYR A 123 -4.63 -2.63 6.42
C TYR A 123 -3.80 -2.62 7.71
N ALA A 124 -2.67 -1.94 7.69
CA ALA A 124 -1.77 -1.88 8.84
C ALA A 124 -2.40 -1.25 10.09
N TYR A 125 -3.33 -0.29 9.91
CA TYR A 125 -3.95 0.44 11.01
C TYR A 125 -5.24 -0.21 11.50
N THR A 126 -5.95 -0.97 10.63
CA THR A 126 -7.27 -1.53 10.98
C THR A 126 -7.30 -3.04 11.15
N ARG A 127 -6.33 -3.78 10.56
CA ARG A 127 -6.32 -5.26 10.53
C ARG A 127 -5.10 -5.89 11.22
N LYS A 128 -4.25 -5.07 11.86
CA LYS A 128 -2.97 -5.54 12.46
C LYS A 128 -3.16 -6.73 13.40
N GLU A 129 -4.16 -6.69 14.28
CA GLU A 129 -4.37 -7.71 15.30
C GLU A 129 -4.92 -9.03 14.73
N GLU A 130 -5.58 -8.99 13.56
CA GLU A 130 -6.20 -10.14 12.90
C GLU A 130 -5.32 -10.70 11.77
N ALA A 131 -4.24 -9.99 11.42
CA ALA A 131 -3.42 -10.31 10.26
C ALA A 131 -2.69 -11.66 10.42
N PRO A 132 -2.74 -12.56 9.41
CA PRO A 132 -2.01 -13.84 9.44
C PRO A 132 -0.50 -13.67 9.54
N VAL A 133 0.00 -12.54 9.07
CA VAL A 133 1.37 -12.04 9.18
C VAL A 133 1.28 -10.63 9.74
N THR A 134 1.92 -10.36 10.87
CA THR A 134 1.75 -9.09 11.60
C THR A 134 2.43 -7.92 10.87
N PRO A 135 1.71 -6.86 10.49
CA PRO A 135 2.33 -5.63 10.00
C PRO A 135 3.21 -5.01 11.08
N VAL A 136 4.47 -4.73 10.74
CA VAL A 136 5.41 -4.08 11.67
C VAL A 136 5.90 -2.72 11.17
N VAL A 137 5.77 -2.45 9.87
CA VAL A 137 6.08 -1.15 9.24
C VAL A 137 5.21 -0.99 7.99
N ALA A 138 4.81 0.25 7.68
CA ALA A 138 4.26 0.63 6.39
C ALA A 138 5.22 1.60 5.67
N CYS A 139 5.66 1.26 4.46
CA CYS A 139 6.54 2.07 3.61
C CYS A 139 5.82 2.40 2.30
N VAL A 140 5.23 3.58 2.17
CA VAL A 140 4.27 3.86 1.11
C VAL A 140 4.66 5.06 0.23
N TYR A 141 4.30 4.99 -1.04
CA TYR A 141 4.59 5.98 -2.06
C TYR A 141 3.31 6.73 -2.46
N CYS A 142 3.30 8.05 -2.32
CA CYS A 142 2.17 8.91 -2.68
C CYS A 142 0.80 8.33 -2.26
N PRO A 143 0.60 7.95 -0.97
CA PRO A 143 -0.61 7.25 -0.54
C PRO A 143 -1.84 8.16 -0.53
N ALA A 144 -3.02 7.63 -0.88
CA ALA A 144 -4.29 8.30 -0.68
C ALA A 144 -4.71 8.22 0.81
N ALA A 145 -4.09 9.05 1.65
CA ALA A 145 -4.24 8.99 3.10
C ALA A 145 -5.56 9.60 3.62
N ASP A 146 -6.11 10.59 2.92
CA ASP A 146 -7.41 11.22 3.20
C ASP A 146 -8.26 11.28 1.92
N CYS A 147 -9.13 10.30 1.74
CA CYS A 147 -10.05 10.22 0.60
C CYS A 147 -11.25 11.17 0.72
N ALA A 148 -11.49 11.74 1.90
CA ALA A 148 -12.58 12.66 2.18
C ALA A 148 -12.18 14.13 1.93
N HIS A 149 -10.89 14.42 1.78
CA HIS A 149 -10.43 15.79 1.56
C HIS A 149 -10.99 16.37 0.24
N PRO A 150 -11.53 17.60 0.25
CA PRO A 150 -12.11 18.22 -0.96
C PRO A 150 -11.16 18.26 -2.15
N ASP A 151 -9.85 18.46 -1.88
CA ASP A 151 -8.81 18.54 -2.91
C ASP A 151 -8.27 17.19 -3.36
N PHE A 152 -8.78 16.08 -2.80
CA PHE A 152 -8.40 14.75 -3.26
C PHE A 152 -8.78 14.55 -4.73
N LEU A 153 -7.80 14.20 -5.58
CA LEU A 153 -7.94 14.06 -7.03
C LEU A 153 -8.31 15.38 -7.78
N VAL A 154 -8.05 16.55 -7.19
CA VAL A 154 -8.32 17.87 -7.84
C VAL A 154 -7.49 18.07 -9.10
N GLY A 155 -6.26 17.55 -9.16
CA GLY A 155 -5.40 17.62 -10.36
C GLY A 155 -5.93 16.85 -11.58
N ILE A 156 -6.98 16.05 -11.41
CA ILE A 156 -7.70 15.44 -12.53
C ILE A 156 -8.55 16.52 -13.19
N LYS A 157 -8.36 16.71 -14.50
CA LYS A 157 -9.09 17.71 -15.29
C LYS A 157 -10.59 17.62 -15.08
N ARG A 158 -11.29 18.76 -15.11
CA ARG A 158 -12.76 18.87 -14.88
C ARG A 158 -13.61 17.89 -15.70
N GLU A 159 -13.18 17.53 -16.90
CA GLU A 159 -13.85 16.54 -17.76
C GLU A 159 -13.92 15.12 -17.15
N PHE A 160 -13.17 14.87 -16.06
CA PHE A 160 -13.15 13.60 -15.33
C PHE A 160 -13.85 13.66 -13.97
N GLU A 161 -14.59 14.74 -13.64
CA GLU A 161 -15.27 14.85 -12.33
C GLU A 161 -16.25 13.68 -12.09
N GLU A 162 -17.06 13.29 -13.12
CA GLU A 162 -17.99 12.16 -12.98
C GLU A 162 -17.27 10.85 -12.68
N TRP A 163 -16.13 10.63 -13.33
CA TRP A 163 -15.30 9.46 -13.06
C TRP A 163 -14.77 9.42 -11.63
N LYS A 164 -14.38 10.58 -11.06
CA LYS A 164 -13.96 10.68 -9.67
C LYS A 164 -15.07 10.24 -8.72
N TYR A 165 -16.28 10.73 -8.93
CA TYR A 165 -17.41 10.40 -8.07
C TYR A 165 -17.83 8.93 -8.19
N ASP A 166 -17.82 8.36 -9.39
CA ASP A 166 -18.04 6.92 -9.61
C ASP A 166 -16.98 6.07 -8.89
N LEU A 167 -15.71 6.44 -9.02
CA LEU A 167 -14.62 5.77 -8.33
C LEU A 167 -14.79 5.81 -6.81
N LEU A 168 -15.00 7.00 -6.25
CA LEU A 168 -15.18 7.15 -4.81
C LEU A 168 -16.41 6.40 -4.29
N SER A 169 -17.49 6.37 -5.10
CA SER A 169 -18.70 5.59 -4.76
C SER A 169 -18.39 4.10 -4.63
N LYS A 170 -17.64 3.54 -5.58
CA LYS A 170 -17.22 2.14 -5.55
C LYS A 170 -16.27 1.85 -4.41
N CYS A 171 -15.30 2.76 -4.16
CA CYS A 171 -14.34 2.59 -3.07
C CYS A 171 -15.03 2.51 -1.70
N CYS A 172 -15.95 3.42 -1.39
CA CYS A 172 -16.56 3.50 -0.06
C CYS A 172 -17.92 2.77 0.06
N GLY A 173 -18.45 2.22 -1.04
CA GLY A 173 -19.77 1.56 -1.05
C GLY A 173 -20.94 2.51 -0.79
N PHE A 174 -20.75 3.82 -0.96
CA PHE A 174 -21.75 4.87 -0.77
C PHE A 174 -21.82 5.75 -2.01
N ARG A 175 -23.02 6.16 -2.43
CA ARG A 175 -23.18 6.99 -3.63
C ARG A 175 -22.61 8.39 -3.42
N VAL A 176 -21.49 8.68 -4.04
CA VAL A 176 -20.82 9.99 -4.05
C VAL A 176 -21.19 10.72 -5.35
N THR A 177 -21.60 11.97 -5.23
CA THR A 177 -21.84 12.88 -6.34
C THR A 177 -21.31 14.26 -6.00
N LYS A 178 -21.28 15.17 -6.94
CA LYS A 178 -20.87 16.56 -6.69
C LYS A 178 -21.73 17.23 -5.61
N GLU A 179 -23.03 16.94 -5.61
CA GLU A 179 -24.01 17.51 -4.66
C GLU A 179 -23.90 16.89 -3.26
N THR A 180 -23.50 15.61 -3.19
CA THR A 180 -23.44 14.86 -1.92
C THR A 180 -22.06 14.84 -1.28
N LEU A 181 -20.99 15.16 -2.01
CA LEU A 181 -19.62 15.05 -1.56
C LEU A 181 -19.34 15.68 -0.18
N LEU A 182 -19.97 16.84 0.09
CA LEU A 182 -19.80 17.56 1.35
C LEU A 182 -20.89 17.26 2.40
N ASN A 183 -21.81 16.34 2.11
CA ASN A 183 -22.83 15.92 3.10
C ASN A 183 -22.20 15.01 4.16
N ASP A 184 -22.68 15.09 5.39
CA ASP A 184 -22.16 14.35 6.54
C ASP A 184 -22.07 12.84 6.30
N ASP A 185 -23.11 12.23 5.72
CA ASP A 185 -23.13 10.78 5.43
C ASP A 185 -22.07 10.39 4.40
N CYS A 186 -21.89 11.19 3.35
CA CYS A 186 -20.89 10.98 2.34
C CYS A 186 -19.48 11.16 2.92
N GLN A 187 -19.26 12.23 3.67
CA GLN A 187 -17.99 12.48 4.35
C GLN A 187 -17.63 11.37 5.31
N LYS A 188 -18.61 10.85 6.08
CA LYS A 188 -18.40 9.70 6.96
C LYS A 188 -18.02 8.45 6.18
N ALA A 189 -18.68 8.16 5.05
CA ALA A 189 -18.34 7.01 4.21
C ALA A 189 -16.90 7.10 3.64
N LEU A 190 -16.49 8.30 3.17
CA LEU A 190 -15.14 8.54 2.68
C LEU A 190 -14.09 8.48 3.80
N LYS A 191 -14.38 9.02 4.98
CA LYS A 191 -13.52 8.90 6.15
C LYS A 191 -13.34 7.44 6.60
N ASN A 192 -14.36 6.60 6.46
CA ASN A 192 -14.26 5.18 6.80
C ASN A 192 -13.24 4.41 5.93
N ILE A 193 -12.87 4.91 4.76
CA ILE A 193 -11.82 4.33 3.91
C ILE A 193 -10.51 5.13 3.93
N SER A 194 -10.44 6.18 4.74
CA SER A 194 -9.28 7.08 4.84
C SER A 194 -8.37 6.65 5.99
N PRO A 195 -7.10 6.27 5.73
CA PRO A 195 -6.16 5.84 6.78
C PRO A 195 -5.95 6.85 7.90
N ASP A 196 -6.03 8.16 7.62
CA ASP A 196 -5.88 9.22 8.61
C ASP A 196 -6.91 9.14 9.75
N ASN A 197 -8.11 8.61 9.46
CA ASN A 197 -9.18 8.42 10.43
C ASN A 197 -8.89 7.33 11.50
N TYR A 198 -7.87 6.51 11.28
CA TYR A 198 -7.52 5.37 12.14
C TYR A 198 -6.17 5.54 12.85
N ILE A 199 -5.58 6.75 12.78
CA ILE A 199 -4.31 7.00 13.46
C ILE A 199 -4.52 6.95 14.96
N SER A 200 -3.70 6.14 15.62
CA SER A 200 -3.63 5.98 17.06
C SER A 200 -2.19 5.70 17.50
N ALA A 201 -1.93 5.72 18.79
CA ALA A 201 -0.60 5.39 19.32
C ALA A 201 -0.15 3.95 19.02
N ASP A 202 -1.08 3.05 18.65
CA ASP A 202 -0.80 1.64 18.34
C ASP A 202 -0.48 1.41 16.85
N CYS A 203 -0.53 2.45 16.03
CA CYS A 203 -0.16 2.36 14.61
C CYS A 203 1.31 1.96 14.44
N VAL A 204 1.57 1.19 13.38
CA VAL A 204 2.93 0.78 13.05
C VAL A 204 3.77 1.97 12.59
N PRO A 205 5.11 1.93 12.74
CA PRO A 205 6.01 2.89 12.11
C PRO A 205 5.67 3.08 10.64
N THR A 206 5.61 4.35 10.22
CA THR A 206 5.12 4.72 8.89
C THR A 206 6.15 5.57 8.16
N VAL A 207 6.57 5.12 6.99
CA VAL A 207 7.48 5.84 6.09
C VAL A 207 6.73 6.24 4.84
N ILE A 208 6.80 7.51 4.47
CA ILE A 208 6.14 8.04 3.28
C ILE A 208 7.17 8.61 2.32
N PHE A 209 7.04 8.24 1.06
CA PHE A 209 7.77 8.77 -0.09
C PHE A 209 6.81 9.56 -0.96
N HIS A 210 7.04 10.87 -1.16
CA HIS A 210 6.03 11.69 -1.83
C HIS A 210 6.62 12.72 -2.77
N GLY A 211 5.97 12.92 -3.93
CA GLY A 211 6.36 13.93 -4.91
C GLY A 211 5.87 15.32 -4.50
N LYS A 212 6.78 16.31 -4.51
CA LYS A 212 6.43 17.68 -4.13
C LYS A 212 5.39 18.33 -5.04
N SER A 213 5.39 17.94 -6.31
CA SER A 213 4.49 18.46 -7.34
C SER A 213 3.38 17.45 -7.68
N ASP A 214 2.97 16.62 -6.72
CA ASP A 214 1.88 15.67 -6.91
C ASP A 214 0.55 16.40 -7.03
N GLU A 215 -0.05 16.35 -8.23
CA GLU A 215 -1.34 17.01 -8.51
C GLU A 215 -2.55 16.11 -8.22
N LEU A 216 -2.35 14.80 -8.05
CA LEU A 216 -3.43 13.87 -7.70
C LEU A 216 -3.68 13.85 -6.19
N ILE A 217 -2.60 13.82 -5.43
CA ILE A 217 -2.61 13.82 -3.96
C ILE A 217 -1.65 14.92 -3.52
N PRO A 218 -2.15 16.15 -3.33
CA PRO A 218 -1.32 17.29 -2.93
C PRO A 218 -0.50 16.97 -1.68
N ILE A 219 0.78 17.41 -1.67
CA ILE A 219 1.71 17.10 -0.58
C ILE A 219 1.21 17.62 0.77
N GLU A 220 0.36 18.62 0.79
CA GLU A 220 -0.29 19.18 1.99
C GLU A 220 -1.11 18.11 2.74
N HIS A 221 -1.74 17.16 2.03
CA HIS A 221 -2.42 16.02 2.66
C HIS A 221 -1.44 15.18 3.47
N ILE A 222 -0.22 15.01 2.93
CA ILE A 222 0.81 14.22 3.60
C ILE A 222 1.40 14.97 4.79
N TYR A 223 1.57 16.28 4.70
CA TYR A 223 1.98 17.08 5.86
C TYR A 223 0.96 17.01 7.00
N ASN A 224 -0.35 17.06 6.67
CA ASN A 224 -1.42 16.87 7.66
C ASN A 224 -1.36 15.47 8.28
N PHE A 225 -1.18 14.44 7.46
CA PHE A 225 -1.06 13.06 7.91
C PHE A 225 0.15 12.85 8.84
N ILE A 226 1.32 13.37 8.47
CA ILE A 226 2.53 13.38 9.33
C ILE A 226 2.28 14.15 10.64
N GLY A 227 1.54 15.28 10.59
CA GLY A 227 1.13 16.03 11.76
C GLY A 227 0.33 15.16 12.75
N LEU A 228 -0.64 14.38 12.25
CA LEU A 228 -1.41 13.43 13.06
C LEU A 228 -0.53 12.31 13.63
N LEU A 229 0.35 11.71 12.83
CA LEU A 229 1.29 10.69 13.33
C LEU A 229 2.17 11.22 14.47
N ASN A 230 2.63 12.47 14.38
CA ASN A 230 3.41 13.12 15.43
C ASN A 230 2.58 13.37 16.69
N GLU A 231 1.34 13.80 16.55
CA GLU A 231 0.40 14.01 17.69
C GLU A 231 0.20 12.71 18.49
N TYR A 232 0.00 11.59 17.79
CA TYR A 232 -0.11 10.26 18.40
C TYR A 232 1.23 9.59 18.73
N LYS A 233 2.37 10.26 18.49
CA LYS A 233 3.74 9.76 18.75
C LYS A 233 4.08 8.47 18.00
N VAL A 234 3.47 8.27 16.85
CA VAL A 234 3.83 7.17 15.95
C VAL A 234 5.17 7.49 15.28
N THR A 235 6.09 6.53 15.29
CA THR A 235 7.37 6.66 14.56
C THR A 235 7.08 6.88 13.08
N ASN A 236 7.58 7.96 12.51
CA ASN A 236 7.35 8.28 11.10
C ASN A 236 8.56 8.93 10.43
N GLU A 237 8.62 8.82 9.12
CA GLU A 237 9.62 9.44 8.26
C GLU A 237 8.99 9.88 6.94
N LEU A 238 9.32 11.06 6.46
CA LEU A 238 8.90 11.57 5.16
C LEU A 238 10.12 11.87 4.29
N LEU A 239 10.22 11.21 3.13
CA LEU A 239 11.19 11.55 2.09
C LEU A 239 10.47 12.24 0.93
N VAL A 240 10.73 13.53 0.76
CA VAL A 240 10.17 14.34 -0.34
C VAL A 240 11.03 14.21 -1.59
N PHE A 241 10.37 13.92 -2.72
CA PHE A 241 10.92 13.92 -4.07
C PHE A 241 10.69 15.32 -4.67
N GLU A 242 11.67 16.18 -4.56
CA GLU A 242 11.56 17.64 -4.78
C GLU A 242 11.19 18.03 -6.22
N ASN A 243 11.56 17.20 -7.21
CA ASN A 243 11.36 17.48 -8.63
C ASN A 243 10.28 16.57 -9.27
N SER A 244 9.62 15.74 -8.45
CA SER A 244 8.70 14.72 -8.95
C SER A 244 7.24 15.06 -8.66
N ASP A 245 6.40 14.60 -9.57
CA ASP A 245 4.96 14.49 -9.46
C ASP A 245 4.56 13.16 -8.81
N HIS A 246 3.30 12.73 -9.00
CA HIS A 246 2.77 11.44 -8.51
C HIS A 246 3.56 10.22 -9.01
N SER A 247 4.27 10.33 -10.12
CA SER A 247 5.03 9.22 -10.71
C SER A 247 6.40 8.96 -10.07
N LEU A 248 6.94 9.92 -9.32
CA LEU A 248 8.26 9.89 -8.65
C LEU A 248 9.45 9.62 -9.57
N LYS A 249 9.38 10.02 -10.84
CA LYS A 249 10.38 9.65 -11.86
C LYS A 249 11.57 10.60 -11.97
N ASN A 250 11.41 11.84 -11.47
CA ASN A 250 12.39 12.90 -11.72
C ASN A 250 13.51 12.97 -10.66
N ASP A 251 13.46 12.13 -9.63
CA ASP A 251 14.45 12.07 -8.55
C ASP A 251 15.01 10.64 -8.39
N PRO A 252 15.83 10.13 -9.34
CA PRO A 252 16.32 8.74 -9.30
C PRO A 252 17.15 8.44 -8.04
N ASP A 253 17.91 9.42 -7.53
CA ASP A 253 18.69 9.25 -6.29
C ASP A 253 17.76 9.05 -5.08
N LYS A 254 16.61 9.73 -5.05
CA LYS A 254 15.59 9.54 -4.00
C LYS A 254 14.93 8.16 -4.11
N LYS A 255 14.78 7.61 -5.31
CA LYS A 255 14.31 6.23 -5.49
C LYS A 255 15.31 5.20 -4.93
N ALA A 256 16.61 5.42 -5.09
CA ALA A 256 17.64 4.59 -4.45
C ALA A 256 17.59 4.75 -2.91
N GLN A 257 17.53 5.98 -2.42
CA GLN A 257 17.42 6.29 -0.99
C GLN A 257 16.18 5.65 -0.36
N SER A 258 15.02 5.61 -1.06
CA SER A 258 13.82 4.98 -0.52
C SER A 258 14.01 3.47 -0.29
N ARG A 259 14.75 2.77 -1.15
CA ARG A 259 15.11 1.36 -0.95
C ARG A 259 16.05 1.16 0.24
N GLU A 260 17.02 2.06 0.43
CA GLU A 260 17.92 2.02 1.60
C GLU A 260 17.13 2.20 2.90
N ILE A 261 16.18 3.13 2.93
CA ILE A 261 15.29 3.34 4.09
C ILE A 261 14.47 2.08 4.37
N ILE A 262 13.82 1.49 3.36
CA ILE A 262 13.05 0.25 3.53
C ILE A 262 13.95 -0.88 4.07
N ASN A 263 15.18 -1.02 3.55
CA ASN A 263 16.13 -2.01 4.05
C ASN A 263 16.49 -1.77 5.53
N ALA A 264 16.75 -0.52 5.92
CA ALA A 264 17.06 -0.17 7.32
C ALA A 264 15.90 -0.49 8.27
N TYR A 265 14.66 -0.27 7.83
CA TYR A 265 13.48 -0.66 8.61
C TYR A 265 13.32 -2.19 8.64
N ALA A 266 13.59 -2.91 7.55
CA ALA A 266 13.59 -4.37 7.54
C ALA A 266 14.63 -4.95 8.52
N GLU A 267 15.85 -4.43 8.54
CA GLU A 267 16.90 -4.83 9.49
C GLU A 267 16.51 -4.59 10.95
N ARG A 268 15.73 -3.55 11.20
CA ARG A 268 15.33 -3.19 12.57
C ARG A 268 14.14 -3.99 13.08
N TYR A 269 13.23 -4.41 12.23
CA TYR A 269 11.93 -4.94 12.66
C TYR A 269 11.74 -6.43 12.35
N PHE A 270 12.55 -7.01 11.48
CA PHE A 270 12.60 -8.46 11.20
C PHE A 270 13.65 -9.16 12.04
#